data_2b51bfcca94bb62d6fbbd830bc579658
#
_entry.id   2b51bfcca94bb62d6fbbd830bc579658
#
_cell.length_a   1.000
_cell.length_b   1.000
_cell.length_c   1.000
_cell.angle_alpha   90.00
_cell.angle_beta   90.00
_cell.angle_gamma   90.00
#
_symmetry.space_group_name_H-M   'P 1'
#
loop_
_entity.id
_entity.type
_entity.pdbx_description
1 polymer ?
#
loop_
_entity_poly.entity_id
_entity_poly.type
_entity_poly.pdbx_seq_one_letter_code
_entity_poly.pdbx_strand_id
1 'polypeptide(L)'
;SWIQWAWFLGIVAAAILAGLCYLFFAKVSEKLGEMLQNHRIVSCVLAGVCIATGMYFLPLTTFSGEHEMGELMSSWEEYSAKILILTALAKMLLVNLCISLGWRGGSIFPLIFSGVAAGYAFAAITGIDPNFAVAAMTAGLYGYVSRKPVMTVAVLLMCFPPVYIFPLAGAAVIASKVPIPPKMHEEEKNCR
;
A
#
# COMPACT_ATOMS: atom_id res chain seq x y z
N SER A 1 -13.16 -1.51 21.66
CA SER A 1 -14.63 -1.29 21.80
C SER A 1 -15.38 -2.04 20.71
N TRP A 2 -16.64 -2.36 20.93
CA TRP A 2 -17.49 -3.08 19.96
C TRP A 2 -17.61 -2.32 18.62
N ILE A 3 -17.58 -1.01 18.66
CA ILE A 3 -17.64 -0.13 17.48
C ILE A 3 -16.46 -0.38 16.55
N GLN A 4 -15.25 -0.59 17.07
CA GLN A 4 -14.06 -0.88 16.27
C GLN A 4 -14.20 -2.18 15.48
N TRP A 5 -14.78 -3.22 16.13
CA TRP A 5 -15.01 -4.51 15.46
C TRP A 5 -16.14 -4.46 14.43
N ALA A 6 -17.15 -3.58 14.63
CA ALA A 6 -18.17 -3.36 13.61
C ALA A 6 -17.58 -2.75 12.34
N TRP A 7 -16.63 -1.81 12.46
CA TRP A 7 -15.92 -1.22 11.31
C TRP A 7 -14.83 -2.11 10.73
N PHE A 8 -14.42 -3.17 11.42
CA PHE A 8 -13.34 -4.05 10.98
C PHE A 8 -13.56 -4.63 9.58
N LEU A 9 -14.75 -5.12 9.28
CA LEU A 9 -15.08 -5.65 7.96
C LEU A 9 -15.05 -4.55 6.89
N GLY A 10 -15.48 -3.34 7.23
CA GLY A 10 -15.39 -2.18 6.33
C GLY A 10 -13.95 -1.81 6.01
N ILE A 11 -13.06 -1.85 7.03
CA ILE A 11 -11.62 -1.62 6.83
C ILE A 11 -11.02 -2.70 5.93
N VAL A 12 -11.33 -3.97 6.18
CA VAL A 12 -10.82 -5.08 5.35
C VAL A 12 -11.32 -4.97 3.91
N ALA A 13 -12.58 -4.60 3.70
CA ALA A 13 -13.12 -4.38 2.36
C ALA A 13 -12.39 -3.22 1.64
N ALA A 14 -12.15 -2.10 2.32
CA ALA A 14 -11.38 -0.99 1.80
C ALA A 14 -9.92 -1.38 1.50
N ALA A 15 -9.31 -2.20 2.35
CA ALA A 15 -7.95 -2.73 2.14
C ALA A 15 -7.86 -3.64 0.90
N ILE A 16 -8.86 -4.49 0.68
CA ILE A 16 -8.96 -5.33 -0.53
C ILE A 16 -9.11 -4.46 -1.77
N LEU A 17 -9.95 -3.42 -1.71
CA LEU A 17 -10.11 -2.47 -2.81
C LEU A 17 -8.79 -1.76 -3.14
N ALA A 18 -8.07 -1.29 -2.11
CA ALA A 18 -6.73 -0.72 -2.28
C ALA A 18 -5.74 -1.73 -2.89
N GLY A 19 -5.81 -3.00 -2.48
CA GLY A 19 -5.02 -4.08 -3.06
C GLY A 19 -5.34 -4.35 -4.53
N LEU A 20 -6.61 -4.27 -4.92
CA LEU A 20 -7.02 -4.34 -6.33
C LEU A 20 -6.46 -3.17 -7.14
N CYS A 21 -6.49 -1.95 -6.58
CA CYS A 21 -5.86 -0.79 -7.22
C CYS A 21 -4.35 -0.99 -7.40
N TYR A 22 -3.67 -1.56 -6.39
CA TYR A 22 -2.24 -1.88 -6.49
C TYR A 22 -1.96 -2.85 -7.64
N LEU A 23 -2.69 -3.96 -7.73
CA LEU A 23 -2.54 -4.95 -8.81
C LEU A 23 -2.87 -4.35 -10.18
N PHE A 24 -3.87 -3.47 -10.26
CA PHE A 24 -4.19 -2.74 -11.49
C PHE A 24 -3.02 -1.84 -11.92
N PHE A 25 -2.43 -1.08 -10.99
CA PHE A 25 -1.25 -0.25 -11.27
C PHE A 25 -0.04 -1.10 -11.68
N ALA A 26 0.17 -2.27 -11.05
CA ALA A 26 1.20 -3.21 -11.45
C ALA A 26 1.06 -3.60 -12.92
N LYS A 27 -0.15 -3.98 -13.33
CA LYS A 27 -0.46 -4.37 -14.71
C LYS A 27 -0.20 -3.27 -15.74
N VAL A 28 -0.65 -2.07 -15.43
CA VAL A 28 -0.45 -0.91 -16.32
C VAL A 28 1.05 -0.60 -16.44
N SER A 29 1.75 -0.65 -15.32
CA SER A 29 3.19 -0.37 -15.27
C SER A 29 4.02 -1.43 -15.98
N GLU A 30 3.69 -2.72 -15.83
CA GLU A 30 4.36 -3.83 -16.52
C GLU A 30 4.22 -3.70 -18.04
N LYS A 31 3.02 -3.40 -18.53
CA LYS A 31 2.78 -3.16 -19.96
C LYS A 31 3.61 -1.98 -20.49
N LEU A 32 3.76 -0.92 -19.69
CA LEU A 32 4.62 0.20 -20.06
C LEU A 32 6.10 -0.20 -20.07
N GLY A 33 6.53 -0.99 -19.09
CA GLY A 33 7.89 -1.54 -19.00
C GLY A 33 8.24 -2.42 -20.22
N GLU A 34 7.31 -3.29 -20.65
CA GLU A 34 7.47 -4.11 -21.85
C GLU A 34 7.62 -3.27 -23.11
N MET A 35 6.85 -2.21 -23.28
CA MET A 35 6.95 -1.30 -24.41
C MET A 35 8.31 -0.57 -24.48
N LEU A 36 8.92 -0.31 -23.32
CA LEU A 36 10.17 0.45 -23.19
C LEU A 36 11.40 -0.45 -22.95
N GLN A 37 11.25 -1.78 -22.93
CA GLN A 37 12.35 -2.71 -22.63
C GLN A 37 13.58 -2.57 -23.52
N ASN A 38 13.38 -2.13 -24.78
CA ASN A 38 14.47 -1.89 -25.74
C ASN A 38 15.17 -0.54 -25.54
N HIS A 39 14.61 0.36 -24.71
CA HIS A 39 15.10 1.72 -24.49
C HIS A 39 15.41 1.99 -23.02
N ARG A 40 16.37 1.25 -22.46
CA ARG A 40 16.69 1.30 -21.01
C ARG A 40 16.96 2.70 -20.46
N ILE A 41 17.65 3.55 -21.22
CA ILE A 41 17.94 4.93 -20.81
C ILE A 41 16.65 5.73 -20.69
N VAL A 42 15.75 5.61 -21.67
CA VAL A 42 14.44 6.29 -21.66
C VAL A 42 13.60 5.82 -20.48
N SER A 43 13.59 4.51 -20.20
CA SER A 43 12.89 3.93 -19.04
C SER A 43 13.38 4.53 -17.73
N CYS A 44 14.71 4.58 -17.52
CA CYS A 44 15.28 5.14 -16.30
C CYS A 44 14.99 6.64 -16.14
N VAL A 45 15.08 7.41 -17.22
CA VAL A 45 14.77 8.86 -17.19
C VAL A 45 13.29 9.07 -16.90
N LEU A 46 12.40 8.31 -17.54
CA LEU A 46 10.96 8.41 -17.31
C LEU A 46 10.60 8.10 -15.85
N ALA A 47 11.17 7.02 -15.29
CA ALA A 47 10.99 6.71 -13.87
C ALA A 47 11.46 7.85 -12.97
N GLY A 48 12.62 8.42 -13.24
CA GLY A 48 13.16 9.56 -12.49
C GLY A 48 12.24 10.80 -12.55
N VAL A 49 11.73 11.12 -13.73
CA VAL A 49 10.76 12.23 -13.90
C VAL A 49 9.47 11.97 -13.15
N CYS A 50 8.94 10.75 -13.20
CA CYS A 50 7.72 10.37 -12.44
C CYS A 50 7.93 10.51 -10.93
N ILE A 51 9.08 10.06 -10.41
CA ILE A 51 9.43 10.20 -8.99
C ILE A 51 9.53 11.69 -8.63
N ALA A 52 10.29 12.48 -9.39
CA ALA A 52 10.48 13.90 -9.12
C ALA A 52 9.15 14.67 -9.14
N THR A 53 8.27 14.35 -10.07
CA THR A 53 6.92 14.93 -10.15
C THR A 53 6.08 14.53 -8.93
N GLY A 54 6.12 13.25 -8.56
CA GLY A 54 5.43 12.76 -7.36
C GLY A 54 5.89 13.47 -6.08
N MET A 55 7.21 13.61 -5.90
CA MET A 55 7.81 14.32 -4.76
C MET A 55 7.43 15.81 -4.72
N TYR A 56 7.34 16.45 -5.88
CA TYR A 56 6.99 17.87 -5.94
C TYR A 56 5.54 18.15 -5.51
N PHE A 57 4.58 17.33 -5.95
CA PHE A 57 3.16 17.50 -5.65
C PHE A 57 2.73 16.84 -4.34
N LEU A 58 3.38 15.77 -3.95
CA LEU A 58 3.06 14.97 -2.75
C LEU A 58 4.38 14.61 -2.03
N PRO A 59 4.90 15.50 -1.16
CA PRO A 59 6.19 15.29 -0.48
C PRO A 59 6.28 13.96 0.28
N LEU A 60 5.16 13.50 0.84
CA LEU A 60 5.05 12.20 1.54
C LEU A 60 5.27 10.99 0.64
N THR A 61 5.33 11.14 -0.70
CA THR A 61 5.61 10.02 -1.62
C THR A 61 7.10 9.78 -1.81
N THR A 62 7.97 10.53 -1.14
CA THR A 62 9.43 10.46 -1.25
C THR A 62 9.96 9.06 -0.91
N PHE A 63 11.00 8.61 -1.60
CA PHE A 63 11.75 7.36 -1.39
C PHE A 63 10.94 6.12 -1.00
N SER A 64 11.50 5.28 -0.08
CA SER A 64 10.87 4.04 0.39
C SER A 64 9.64 4.27 1.29
N GLY A 65 9.49 5.44 1.89
CA GLY A 65 8.43 5.78 2.83
C GLY A 65 8.78 5.45 4.29
N GLU A 66 10.00 5.03 4.59
CA GLU A 66 10.41 4.64 5.94
C GLU A 66 10.54 5.86 6.86
N HIS A 67 11.10 6.94 6.34
CA HIS A 67 11.25 8.20 7.08
C HIS A 67 9.92 8.98 7.14
N GLU A 68 9.23 9.05 6.02
CA GLU A 68 7.93 9.71 5.87
C GLU A 68 6.82 9.00 6.65
N MET A 69 6.98 7.70 6.94
CA MET A 69 6.04 6.96 7.79
C MET A 69 6.05 7.48 9.22
N GLY A 70 7.23 7.80 9.79
CA GLY A 70 7.35 8.41 11.10
C GLY A 70 6.72 9.80 11.15
N GLU A 71 6.94 10.62 10.12
CA GLU A 71 6.34 11.94 9.99
C GLU A 71 4.81 11.84 9.87
N LEU A 72 4.33 10.95 9.01
CA LEU A 72 2.89 10.70 8.82
C LEU A 72 2.23 10.24 10.12
N MET A 73 2.87 9.34 10.87
CA MET A 73 2.33 8.84 12.14
C MET A 73 2.24 9.92 13.23
N SER A 74 3.11 10.93 13.19
CA SER A 74 3.13 12.02 14.17
C SER A 74 2.22 13.20 13.81
N SER A 75 1.93 13.41 12.52
CA SER A 75 1.23 14.60 12.02
C SER A 75 0.06 14.28 11.07
N TRP A 76 -0.47 13.05 11.08
CA TRP A 76 -1.54 12.66 10.18
C TRP A 76 -2.81 13.54 10.29
N GLU A 77 -3.07 14.14 11.44
CA GLU A 77 -4.22 15.03 11.70
C GLU A 77 -4.16 16.33 10.89
N GLU A 78 -2.97 16.75 10.47
CA GLU A 78 -2.77 17.93 9.64
C GLU A 78 -3.19 17.71 8.19
N TYR A 79 -3.29 16.44 7.77
CA TYR A 79 -3.62 16.07 6.40
C TYR A 79 -5.12 15.73 6.25
N SER A 80 -5.74 16.26 5.21
CA SER A 80 -7.11 15.85 4.88
C SER A 80 -7.15 14.39 4.42
N ALA A 81 -8.28 13.71 4.67
CA ALA A 81 -8.48 12.34 4.22
C ALA A 81 -8.26 12.17 2.69
N LYS A 82 -8.58 13.20 1.90
CA LYS A 82 -8.36 13.20 0.45
C LYS A 82 -6.87 13.17 0.10
N ILE A 83 -6.04 13.95 0.79
CA ILE A 83 -4.59 13.99 0.58
C ILE A 83 -3.99 12.63 0.95
N LEU A 84 -4.41 12.03 2.06
CA LEU A 84 -3.93 10.72 2.51
C LEU A 84 -4.27 9.60 1.50
N ILE A 85 -5.49 9.59 0.97
CA ILE A 85 -5.90 8.64 -0.08
C ILE A 85 -5.06 8.84 -1.35
N LEU A 86 -4.92 10.11 -1.78
CA LEU A 86 -4.15 10.45 -2.98
C LEU A 86 -2.68 10.04 -2.82
N THR A 87 -2.09 10.29 -1.66
CA THR A 87 -0.71 9.88 -1.31
C THR A 87 -0.56 8.35 -1.37
N ALA A 88 -1.50 7.60 -0.79
CA ALA A 88 -1.48 6.14 -0.85
C ALA A 88 -1.53 5.62 -2.30
N LEU A 89 -2.45 6.14 -3.11
CA LEU A 89 -2.59 5.74 -4.52
C LEU A 89 -1.37 6.13 -5.36
N ALA A 90 -0.86 7.36 -5.18
CA ALA A 90 0.33 7.84 -5.87
C ALA A 90 1.56 6.99 -5.53
N LYS A 91 1.73 6.63 -4.24
CA LYS A 91 2.83 5.76 -3.80
C LYS A 91 2.75 4.37 -4.44
N MET A 92 1.55 3.76 -4.47
CA MET A 92 1.33 2.48 -5.13
C MET A 92 1.66 2.53 -6.63
N LEU A 93 1.25 3.59 -7.32
CA LEU A 93 1.56 3.79 -8.74
C LEU A 93 3.05 3.97 -8.97
N LEU A 94 3.70 4.86 -8.21
CA LEU A 94 5.13 5.17 -8.37
C LEU A 94 6.00 3.95 -8.15
N VAL A 95 5.74 3.14 -7.11
CA VAL A 95 6.56 1.95 -6.85
C VAL A 95 6.43 0.93 -7.98
N ASN A 96 5.22 0.71 -8.49
CA ASN A 96 5.00 -0.21 -9.61
C ASN A 96 5.67 0.29 -10.89
N LEU A 97 5.57 1.58 -11.19
CA LEU A 97 6.26 2.20 -12.33
C LEU A 97 7.78 2.06 -12.21
N CYS A 98 8.35 2.35 -11.06
CA CYS A 98 9.79 2.25 -10.85
C CYS A 98 10.31 0.82 -11.07
N ILE A 99 9.63 -0.17 -10.50
CA ILE A 99 10.01 -1.58 -10.64
C ILE A 99 9.90 -2.01 -12.12
N SER A 100 8.80 -1.69 -12.78
CA SER A 100 8.57 -2.07 -14.18
C SER A 100 9.53 -1.36 -15.17
N LEU A 101 9.99 -0.17 -14.84
CA LEU A 101 10.98 0.58 -15.64
C LEU A 101 12.43 0.21 -15.29
N GLY A 102 12.65 -0.84 -14.49
CA GLY A 102 13.96 -1.43 -14.24
C GLY A 102 14.72 -0.88 -13.04
N TRP A 103 14.10 -0.07 -12.19
CA TRP A 103 14.69 0.32 -10.91
C TRP A 103 14.67 -0.86 -9.95
N ARG A 104 15.81 -1.13 -9.33
CA ARG A 104 15.91 -2.17 -8.30
C ARG A 104 15.45 -1.62 -6.97
N GLY A 105 14.34 -2.13 -6.45
CA GLY A 105 13.80 -1.77 -5.15
C GLY A 105 12.77 -2.80 -4.68
N GLY A 106 12.46 -2.77 -3.39
CA GLY A 106 11.42 -3.62 -2.79
C GLY A 106 10.07 -2.90 -2.76
N SER A 107 8.99 -3.63 -2.98
CA SER A 107 7.63 -3.12 -2.88
C SER A 107 7.06 -3.15 -1.46
N ILE A 108 7.74 -3.81 -0.51
CA ILE A 108 7.23 -4.08 0.85
C ILE A 108 6.96 -2.77 1.60
N PHE A 109 7.98 -1.93 1.79
CA PHE A 109 7.84 -0.68 2.55
C PHE A 109 6.87 0.33 1.91
N PRO A 110 6.92 0.59 0.59
CA PRO A 110 5.94 1.45 -0.05
C PRO A 110 4.50 0.95 0.08
N LEU A 111 4.30 -0.38 0.09
CA LEU A 111 2.99 -0.96 0.27
C LEU A 111 2.49 -0.81 1.71
N ILE A 112 3.37 -1.00 2.71
CA ILE A 112 3.07 -0.76 4.12
C ILE A 112 2.71 0.72 4.32
N PHE A 113 3.53 1.65 3.79
CA PHE A 113 3.25 3.09 3.86
C PHE A 113 1.87 3.44 3.27
N SER A 114 1.54 2.88 2.11
CA SER A 114 0.24 3.10 1.47
C SER A 114 -0.91 2.58 2.33
N GLY A 115 -0.71 1.45 3.02
CA GLY A 115 -1.67 0.91 3.99
C GLY A 115 -1.85 1.82 5.20
N VAL A 116 -0.75 2.38 5.72
CA VAL A 116 -0.76 3.34 6.84
C VAL A 116 -1.52 4.61 6.45
N ALA A 117 -1.19 5.21 5.29
CA ALA A 117 -1.87 6.41 4.80
C ALA A 117 -3.37 6.18 4.55
N ALA A 118 -3.74 5.06 3.93
CA ALA A 118 -5.13 4.68 3.73
C ALA A 118 -5.87 4.41 5.06
N GLY A 119 -5.18 3.83 6.04
CA GLY A 119 -5.72 3.59 7.39
C GLY A 119 -6.03 4.89 8.12
N TYR A 120 -5.13 5.86 8.08
CA TYR A 120 -5.38 7.19 8.65
C TYR A 120 -6.51 7.93 7.92
N ALA A 121 -6.57 7.83 6.59
CA ALA A 121 -7.68 8.39 5.82
C ALA A 121 -9.02 7.78 6.25
N PHE A 122 -9.07 6.48 6.47
CA PHE A 122 -10.28 5.80 6.94
C PHE A 122 -10.66 6.24 8.36
N ALA A 123 -9.68 6.37 9.26
CA ALA A 123 -9.89 6.87 10.62
C ALA A 123 -10.41 8.31 10.62
N ALA A 124 -9.86 9.19 9.77
CA ALA A 124 -10.29 10.57 9.63
C ALA A 124 -11.75 10.70 9.15
N ILE A 125 -12.22 9.77 8.32
CA ILE A 125 -13.61 9.76 7.81
C ILE A 125 -14.58 9.20 8.84
N THR A 126 -14.18 8.15 9.57
CA THR A 126 -15.10 7.38 10.44
C THR A 126 -15.01 7.74 11.91
N GLY A 127 -13.94 8.44 12.34
CA GLY A 127 -13.69 8.81 13.73
C GLY A 127 -13.33 7.63 14.65
N ILE A 128 -12.93 6.48 14.09
CA ILE A 128 -12.45 5.33 14.86
C ILE A 128 -11.00 5.50 15.32
N ASP A 129 -10.56 4.62 16.23
CA ASP A 129 -9.17 4.59 16.69
C ASP A 129 -8.21 4.48 15.50
N PRO A 130 -7.34 5.49 15.28
CA PRO A 130 -6.43 5.53 14.15
C PRO A 130 -5.48 4.34 14.10
N ASN A 131 -4.96 3.93 15.25
CA ASN A 131 -3.99 2.83 15.33
C ASN A 131 -4.64 1.48 14.95
N PHE A 132 -5.88 1.27 15.36
CA PHE A 132 -6.65 0.09 14.98
C PHE A 132 -6.93 0.08 13.47
N ALA A 133 -7.37 1.21 12.91
CA ALA A 133 -7.65 1.34 11.49
C ALA A 133 -6.40 1.12 10.64
N VAL A 134 -5.29 1.73 11.01
CA VAL A 134 -3.99 1.61 10.34
C VAL A 134 -3.49 0.16 10.37
N ALA A 135 -3.53 -0.49 11.52
CA ALA A 135 -3.08 -1.88 11.66
C ALA A 135 -3.92 -2.83 10.78
N ALA A 136 -5.24 -2.73 10.82
CA ALA A 136 -6.13 -3.59 10.05
C ALA A 136 -6.05 -3.29 8.53
N MET A 137 -5.97 -2.01 8.14
CA MET A 137 -5.85 -1.58 6.74
C MET A 137 -4.55 -2.07 6.12
N THR A 138 -3.43 -1.85 6.80
CA THR A 138 -2.10 -2.26 6.31
C THR A 138 -2.00 -3.78 6.20
N ALA A 139 -2.50 -4.51 7.19
CA ALA A 139 -2.49 -5.97 7.18
C ALA A 139 -3.41 -6.55 6.10
N GLY A 140 -4.58 -5.94 5.89
CA GLY A 140 -5.49 -6.33 4.82
C GLY A 140 -4.89 -6.09 3.44
N LEU A 141 -4.33 -4.90 3.20
CA LEU A 141 -3.69 -4.54 1.93
C LEU A 141 -2.50 -5.45 1.62
N TYR A 142 -1.55 -5.54 2.55
CA TYR A 142 -0.34 -6.35 2.36
C TYR A 142 -0.67 -7.85 2.29
N GLY A 143 -1.62 -8.34 3.11
CA GLY A 143 -2.09 -9.73 3.07
C GLY A 143 -2.80 -10.09 1.77
N TYR A 144 -3.57 -9.15 1.20
CA TYR A 144 -4.21 -9.34 -0.10
C TYR A 144 -3.20 -9.45 -1.24
N VAL A 145 -2.19 -8.60 -1.27
CA VAL A 145 -1.16 -8.58 -2.32
C VAL A 145 -0.19 -9.74 -2.18
N SER A 146 0.33 -10.01 -0.96
CA SER A 146 1.36 -11.04 -0.72
C SER A 146 0.83 -12.46 -0.74
N ARG A 147 -0.47 -12.66 -0.45
CA ARG A 147 -1.11 -13.97 -0.28
C ARG A 147 -0.49 -14.86 0.82
N LYS A 148 0.36 -14.31 1.64
CA LYS A 148 1.08 -15.01 2.71
C LYS A 148 0.73 -14.42 4.07
N PRO A 149 -0.40 -14.80 4.70
CA PRO A 149 -0.88 -14.14 5.92
C PRO A 149 0.14 -14.24 7.09
N VAL A 150 0.81 -15.37 7.24
CA VAL A 150 1.83 -15.56 8.29
C VAL A 150 3.01 -14.60 8.10
N MET A 151 3.53 -14.49 6.87
CA MET A 151 4.60 -13.55 6.54
C MET A 151 4.14 -12.10 6.74
N THR A 152 2.91 -11.78 6.35
CA THR A 152 2.32 -10.46 6.55
C THR A 152 2.33 -10.07 8.02
N VAL A 153 1.82 -10.93 8.89
CA VAL A 153 1.79 -10.68 10.33
C VAL A 153 3.20 -10.55 10.90
N ALA A 154 4.13 -11.44 10.52
CA ALA A 154 5.52 -11.39 11.00
C ALA A 154 6.22 -10.08 10.64
N VAL A 155 6.09 -9.62 9.39
CA VAL A 155 6.68 -8.35 8.93
C VAL A 155 6.03 -7.16 9.65
N LEU A 156 4.71 -7.14 9.78
CA LEU A 156 4.01 -6.02 10.38
C LEU A 156 4.21 -5.94 11.90
N LEU A 157 4.45 -7.04 12.60
CA LEU A 157 4.82 -7.02 14.01
C LEU A 157 6.19 -6.36 14.29
N MET A 158 7.02 -6.20 13.26
CA MET A 158 8.24 -5.36 13.39
C MET A 158 7.93 -3.86 13.31
N CYS A 159 6.80 -3.48 12.70
CA CYS A 159 6.40 -2.09 12.51
C CYS A 159 5.33 -1.63 13.51
N PHE A 160 4.50 -2.55 14.01
CA PHE A 160 3.37 -2.26 14.88
C PHE A 160 3.49 -2.92 16.25
N PRO A 161 3.00 -2.27 17.32
CA PRO A 161 2.99 -2.86 18.66
C PRO A 161 2.20 -4.19 18.70
N PRO A 162 2.66 -5.19 19.46
CA PRO A 162 2.02 -6.51 19.55
C PRO A 162 0.56 -6.50 20.01
N VAL A 163 0.13 -5.41 20.66
CA VAL A 163 -1.28 -5.25 21.12
C VAL A 163 -2.27 -5.31 19.94
N TYR A 164 -1.85 -5.00 18.73
CA TYR A 164 -2.67 -5.04 17.51
C TYR A 164 -2.61 -6.38 16.75
N ILE A 165 -2.05 -7.44 17.35
CA ILE A 165 -1.90 -8.76 16.70
C ILE A 165 -3.24 -9.32 16.19
N PHE A 166 -4.33 -9.13 16.92
CA PHE A 166 -5.65 -9.64 16.53
C PHE A 166 -6.19 -8.95 15.25
N PRO A 167 -6.27 -7.61 15.15
CA PRO A 167 -6.68 -6.95 13.91
C PRO A 167 -5.70 -7.20 12.77
N LEU A 168 -4.40 -7.28 13.03
CA LEU A 168 -3.38 -7.61 12.03
C LEU A 168 -3.61 -9.01 11.45
N ALA A 169 -3.70 -10.03 12.31
CA ALA A 169 -3.88 -11.41 11.88
C ALA A 169 -5.24 -11.63 11.20
N GLY A 170 -6.31 -11.10 11.78
CA GLY A 170 -7.66 -11.20 11.23
C GLY A 170 -7.75 -10.60 9.82
N ALA A 171 -7.28 -9.37 9.64
CA ALA A 171 -7.29 -8.68 8.35
C ALA A 171 -6.41 -9.39 7.31
N ALA A 172 -5.20 -9.81 7.68
CA ALA A 172 -4.29 -10.54 6.79
C ALA A 172 -4.89 -11.87 6.31
N VAL A 173 -5.49 -12.66 7.21
CA VAL A 173 -6.10 -13.95 6.88
C VAL A 173 -7.32 -13.76 5.99
N ILE A 174 -8.24 -12.86 6.33
CA ILE A 174 -9.45 -12.62 5.56
C ILE A 174 -9.08 -12.13 4.16
N ALA A 175 -8.25 -11.09 4.07
CA ALA A 175 -7.85 -10.51 2.79
C ALA A 175 -7.10 -11.51 1.90
N SER A 176 -6.22 -12.34 2.46
CA SER A 176 -5.48 -13.33 1.67
C SER A 176 -6.35 -14.43 1.06
N LYS A 177 -7.54 -14.68 1.61
CA LYS A 177 -8.49 -15.69 1.09
C LYS A 177 -9.42 -15.15 0.01
N VAL A 178 -9.58 -13.83 -0.10
CA VAL A 178 -10.44 -13.25 -1.15
C VAL A 178 -9.77 -13.43 -2.51
N PRO A 179 -10.46 -14.05 -3.49
CA PRO A 179 -9.87 -14.35 -4.80
C PRO A 179 -9.48 -13.07 -5.55
N ILE A 180 -8.35 -13.14 -6.27
CA ILE A 180 -7.97 -12.10 -7.22
C ILE A 180 -8.76 -12.35 -8.52
N PRO A 181 -9.31 -11.30 -9.16
CA PRO A 181 -9.95 -11.44 -10.45
C PRO A 181 -9.01 -12.09 -11.48
N PRO A 182 -9.50 -13.05 -12.30
CA PRO A 182 -8.65 -13.85 -13.20
C PRO A 182 -7.80 -13.02 -14.16
N LYS A 183 -8.27 -11.82 -14.51
CA LYS A 183 -7.52 -10.86 -15.35
C LYS A 183 -6.26 -10.27 -14.68
N MET A 184 -6.08 -10.48 -13.37
CA MET A 184 -4.96 -9.95 -12.56
C MET A 184 -4.12 -11.07 -11.95
N HIS A 185 -4.38 -12.34 -12.30
CA HIS A 185 -3.74 -13.52 -11.68
C HIS A 185 -2.26 -13.72 -12.11
N GLU A 186 -1.87 -13.22 -13.27
CA GLU A 186 -0.50 -13.40 -13.79
C GLU A 186 0.52 -12.59 -12.99
N GLU A 187 0.12 -11.49 -12.41
CA GLU A 187 1.00 -10.56 -11.69
C GLU A 187 1.26 -10.95 -10.23
N GLU A 188 0.38 -11.75 -9.64
CA GLU A 188 0.63 -12.36 -8.33
C GLU A 188 1.93 -13.18 -8.35
N LYS A 189 2.27 -13.80 -9.49
CA LYS A 189 3.51 -14.59 -9.63
C LYS A 189 4.76 -13.73 -9.69
N ASN A 190 4.68 -12.51 -10.21
CA ASN A 190 5.81 -11.59 -10.33
C ASN A 190 6.07 -10.80 -9.03
N CYS A 191 5.07 -10.68 -8.15
CA CYS A 191 5.22 -10.05 -6.83
C CYS A 191 5.70 -11.01 -5.73
N ARG A 192 5.88 -12.30 -6.03
CA ARG A 192 6.40 -13.33 -5.14
C ARG A 192 7.90 -13.56 -5.30
#